data_0ae5e3690103826376e5756038aaa6f8
#
_entry.id   0ae5e3690103826376e5756038aaa6f8
#
_cell.length_a   1.000
_cell.length_b   1.000
_cell.length_c   1.000
_cell.angle_alpha   90.00
_cell.angle_beta   90.00
_cell.angle_gamma   90.00
#
_symmetry.space_group_name_H-M   'P 1'
#
loop_
_entity.id
_entity.type
_entity.pdbx_description
1 polymer ?
#
loop_
_entity_poly.entity_id
_entity_poly.type
_entity_poly.pdbx_seq_one_letter_code
_entity_poly.pdbx_strand_id
1 'polypeptide(L)' 'MTPQELDEILTVHWPRVLRRVMHDGSDDWAKGFAKSIARHGKRPGWRPTSKQVWIMRRMVAELGTAQDTELELIER' A
#
# COMPACT_ATOMS: atom_id res chain seq x y z
N MET A 1 -1.14 3.31 14.69
CA MET A 1 -0.38 2.26 13.98
C MET A 1 0.87 1.88 14.74
N THR A 2 1.07 0.61 15.01
CA THR A 2 2.24 0.15 15.73
C THR A 2 3.40 0.02 14.76
N PRO A 3 4.64 0.02 15.24
CA PRO A 3 5.78 -0.16 14.37
C PRO A 3 5.73 -1.49 13.62
N GLN A 4 5.20 -2.51 14.26
CA GLN A 4 5.12 -3.80 13.63
C GLN A 4 4.11 -3.78 12.50
N GLU A 5 2.98 -3.14 12.71
CA GLU A 5 1.96 -3.03 11.69
C GLU A 5 2.49 -2.24 10.50
N LEU A 6 3.21 -1.15 10.77
CA LEU A 6 3.77 -0.33 9.72
C LEU A 6 4.76 -1.15 8.89
N ASP A 7 5.60 -1.93 9.55
CA ASP A 7 6.58 -2.73 8.86
C ASP A 7 5.89 -3.74 7.95
N GLU A 8 4.84 -4.35 8.45
CA GLU A 8 4.11 -5.34 7.67
C GLU A 8 3.44 -4.68 6.46
N ILE A 9 2.87 -3.51 6.64
CA ILE A 9 2.24 -2.83 5.53
C ILE A 9 3.28 -2.49 4.48
N LEU A 10 4.44 -1.98 4.89
CA LEU A 10 5.44 -1.56 3.93
C LEU A 10 6.12 -2.73 3.22
N THR A 11 6.26 -3.85 3.88
CA THR A 11 6.98 -4.96 3.27
C THR A 11 6.07 -5.95 2.56
N VAL A 12 4.88 -6.14 3.04
CA VAL A 12 3.98 -7.13 2.46
C VAL A 12 2.90 -6.50 1.59
N HIS A 13 2.20 -5.52 2.12
CA HIS A 13 1.05 -4.96 1.43
C HIS A 13 1.38 -3.86 0.44
N TRP A 14 2.30 -2.98 0.80
CA TRP A 14 2.56 -1.81 -0.03
C TRP A 14 3.10 -2.14 -1.42
N PRO A 15 3.96 -3.16 -1.58
CA PRO A 15 4.39 -3.52 -2.93
C PRO A 15 3.21 -3.90 -3.83
N ARG A 16 2.19 -4.53 -3.26
CA ARG A 16 1.01 -4.89 -4.02
C ARG A 16 0.19 -3.67 -4.38
N VAL A 17 0.05 -2.75 -3.42
CA VAL A 17 -0.68 -1.52 -3.64
C VAL A 17 0.00 -0.72 -4.74
N LEU A 18 1.31 -0.59 -4.66
CA LEU A 18 2.06 0.17 -5.63
C LEU A 18 1.90 -0.42 -7.02
N ARG A 19 2.02 -1.72 -7.13
CA ARG A 19 1.90 -2.39 -8.41
C ARG A 19 0.50 -2.18 -9.00
N ARG A 20 -0.53 -2.29 -8.17
CA ARG A 20 -1.88 -2.14 -8.62
C ARG A 20 -2.16 -0.71 -9.07
N VAL A 21 -1.69 0.26 -8.32
CA VAL A 21 -1.87 1.64 -8.65
C VAL A 21 -1.22 1.97 -9.99
N MET A 22 -0.01 1.48 -10.19
CA MET A 22 0.69 1.76 -11.43
C MET A 22 0.06 1.04 -12.62
N HIS A 23 -0.44 -0.15 -12.38
CA HIS A 23 -1.01 -0.96 -13.43
C HIS A 23 -2.41 -0.48 -13.84
N ASP A 24 -3.24 -0.15 -12.90
CA ASP A 24 -4.61 0.21 -13.19
C ASP A 24 -4.80 1.61 -13.70
N GLY A 25 -3.79 2.42 -13.76
CA GLY A 25 -3.94 3.77 -14.24
C GLY A 25 -4.69 4.67 -13.30
N SER A 26 -4.53 4.45 -12.01
CA SER A 26 -5.12 5.30 -11.01
C SER A 26 -4.69 6.73 -11.24
N ASP A 27 -5.35 7.68 -10.60
CA ASP A 27 -5.03 9.08 -10.85
C ASP A 27 -3.62 9.41 -10.38
N ASP A 28 -3.10 10.53 -10.84
CA ASP A 28 -1.74 10.91 -10.55
C ASP A 28 -1.49 11.11 -9.07
N TRP A 29 -2.50 11.57 -8.33
CA TRP A 29 -2.34 11.76 -6.91
C TRP A 29 -2.05 10.43 -6.23
N ALA A 30 -2.82 9.39 -6.56
CA ALA A 30 -2.64 8.09 -5.95
C ALA A 30 -1.28 7.50 -6.30
N LYS A 31 -0.84 7.66 -7.54
CA LYS A 31 0.45 7.16 -7.94
C LYS A 31 1.57 7.88 -7.20
N GLY A 32 1.46 9.20 -7.08
CA GLY A 32 2.45 10.00 -6.37
C GLY A 32 2.52 9.62 -4.90
N PHE A 33 1.36 9.47 -4.28
CA PHE A 33 1.30 9.10 -2.87
C PHE A 33 1.94 7.73 -2.65
N ALA A 34 1.58 6.76 -3.46
CA ALA A 34 2.10 5.40 -3.31
C ALA A 34 3.62 5.36 -3.47
N LYS A 35 4.15 6.08 -4.45
CA LYS A 35 5.58 6.13 -4.64
C LYS A 35 6.28 6.83 -3.48
N SER A 36 5.68 7.91 -3.00
CA SER A 36 6.25 8.67 -1.91
C SER A 36 6.34 7.82 -0.65
N ILE A 37 5.30 7.09 -0.32
CA ILE A 37 5.30 6.23 0.85
C ILE A 37 6.33 5.11 0.69
N ALA A 38 6.43 4.54 -0.50
CA ALA A 38 7.40 3.47 -0.73
C ALA A 38 8.83 3.98 -0.53
N ARG A 39 9.08 5.23 -0.96
CA ARG A 39 10.40 5.79 -0.79
C ARG A 39 10.69 6.12 0.67
N HIS A 40 9.76 6.77 1.35
CA HIS A 40 9.96 7.16 2.72
C HIS A 40 10.03 5.95 3.65
N GLY A 41 9.29 4.92 3.33
CA GLY A 41 9.27 3.74 4.18
C GLY A 41 10.60 3.02 4.26
N LYS A 42 11.53 3.33 3.37
CA LYS A 42 12.83 2.68 3.44
C LYS A 42 13.73 3.33 4.46
N ARG A 43 13.34 4.52 4.97
CA ARG A 43 14.17 5.18 5.94
C ARG A 43 13.96 4.59 7.32
N PRO A 44 15.01 4.27 8.05
CA PRO A 44 14.87 3.75 9.41
C PRO A 44 14.19 4.78 10.28
N GLY A 45 13.24 4.37 11.07
CA GLY A 45 12.58 5.27 11.99
C GLY A 45 11.53 6.18 11.41
N TRP A 46 11.27 6.08 10.11
CA TRP A 46 10.24 6.92 9.52
C TRP A 46 8.87 6.49 10.00
N ARG A 47 8.02 7.47 10.28
CA ARG A 47 6.65 7.18 10.67
C ARG A 47 5.69 8.06 9.92
N PRO A 48 4.57 7.53 9.46
CA PRO A 48 3.60 8.33 8.74
C PRO A 48 2.77 9.20 9.69
N THR A 49 2.23 10.29 9.16
CA THR A 49 1.32 11.13 9.94
C THR A 49 -0.01 10.40 10.05
N SER A 50 -0.89 10.88 10.92
CA SER A 50 -2.20 10.27 11.08
C SER A 50 -2.98 10.26 9.78
N LYS A 51 -2.89 11.31 9.02
CA LYS A 51 -3.60 11.38 7.76
C LYS A 51 -3.02 10.37 6.77
N GLN A 52 -1.70 10.22 6.75
CA GLN A 52 -1.08 9.26 5.87
C GLN A 52 -1.47 7.84 6.26
N VAL A 53 -1.55 7.57 7.56
CA VAL A 53 -1.93 6.25 8.03
C VAL A 53 -3.34 5.91 7.54
N TRP A 54 -4.25 6.87 7.65
CA TRP A 54 -5.63 6.63 7.24
C TRP A 54 -5.68 6.30 5.74
N ILE A 55 -4.96 7.06 4.93
CA ILE A 55 -4.94 6.83 3.50
C ILE A 55 -4.27 5.51 3.16
N MET A 56 -3.16 5.20 3.83
CA MET A 56 -2.46 3.95 3.60
C MET A 56 -3.35 2.75 3.89
N ARG A 57 -4.05 2.79 5.02
CA ARG A 57 -4.92 1.67 5.37
C ARG A 57 -6.04 1.51 4.36
N ARG A 58 -6.57 2.63 3.89
CA ARG A 58 -7.64 2.56 2.91
C ARG A 58 -7.13 1.98 1.61
N MET A 59 -5.96 2.38 1.16
CA MET A 59 -5.41 1.85 -0.07
C MET A 59 -5.10 0.36 0.04
N VAL A 60 -4.61 -0.07 1.19
CA VAL A 60 -4.34 -1.49 1.40
C VAL A 60 -5.65 -2.27 1.34
N ALA A 61 -6.69 -1.75 1.94
CA ALA A 61 -7.98 -2.44 1.94
C ALA A 61 -8.56 -2.54 0.55
N GLU A 62 -8.41 -1.48 -0.22
CA GLU A 62 -9.00 -1.47 -1.56
C GLU A 62 -8.16 -2.12 -2.63
N LEU A 63 -6.86 -1.96 -2.54
CA LEU A 63 -5.98 -2.44 -3.59
C LEU A 63 -5.13 -3.63 -3.22
N GLY A 64 -4.77 -3.72 -1.96
CA GLY A 64 -3.91 -4.80 -1.52
C GLY A 64 -4.67 -6.09 -1.25
N THR A 65 -5.76 -5.98 -0.53
CA THR A 65 -6.47 -7.14 -0.09
C THR A 65 -7.36 -7.74 -1.16
N ALA A 66 -8.03 -6.93 -1.89
CA ALA A 66 -8.90 -7.43 -2.91
C ALA A 66 -8.18 -8.26 -3.93
N GLN A 67 -6.96 -7.91 -4.17
CA GLN A 67 -6.18 -8.64 -5.10
C GLN A 67 -5.98 -10.06 -4.71
N ASP A 68 -5.72 -10.30 -3.46
CA ASP A 68 -5.50 -11.65 -3.00
C ASP A 68 -6.72 -12.50 -3.20
N THR A 69 -7.85 -11.96 -3.02
CA THR A 69 -9.04 -12.70 -3.15
C THR A 69 -9.25 -13.17 -4.55
N GLU A 70 -8.90 -12.36 -5.47
CA GLU A 70 -9.05 -12.78 -6.80
C GLU A 70 -8.15 -13.80 -7.24
N LEU A 71 -7.00 -13.85 -6.69
CA LEU A 71 -6.08 -14.84 -7.08
C LEU A 71 -6.61 -16.19 -6.94
N GLU A 72 -7.33 -16.49 -5.95
CA GLU A 72 -7.71 -17.76 -5.80
C GLU A 72 -8.76 -18.13 -6.69
N LEU A 73 -9.48 -17.26 -7.19
CA LEU A 73 -10.43 -17.64 -8.06
C LEU A 73 -9.97 -18.19 -9.24
N ILE A 74 -8.91 -17.84 -9.58
CA ILE A 74 -8.40 -18.32 -10.70
C ILE A 74 -8.23 -19.61 -10.74
N GLU A 75 -8.33 -20.08 -9.83
CA GLU A 75 -8.20 -21.25 -9.89
C GLU A 75 -9.01 -21.84 -10.31
N ARG A 76 -9.52 -21.63 -10.54
CA ARG A 76 -10.37 -22.17 -10.98
C ARG A 76 -10.44 -22.50 -11.72
#